data_c12715a77672247433a95e648f03c69d
#
_entry.id   c12715a77672247433a95e648f03c69d
#
_cell.length_a   1.000
_cell.length_b   1.000
_cell.length_c   1.000
_cell.angle_alpha   90.00
_cell.angle_beta   90.00
_cell.angle_gamma   90.00
#
_symmetry.space_group_name_H-M   'P 1'
#
loop_
_entity.id
_entity.type
_entity.pdbx_description
1 polymer ?
#
loop_
_entity_poly.entity_id
_entity_poly.type
_entity_poly.pdbx_seq_one_letter_code
_entity_poly.pdbx_strand_id
1 'polypeptide(L)'
;MDTNPYPASGCVSTSGGPCITDAQLQTELSKVVAAKGWPKGMNMMYFVYFPPNVTTCTDVTSTECSGTVYCAYHSSLGSGTSTLLYANMPYDGVSGCESGEAPNGDTAADSELNVSSHENIEAITDPLGTAWYDLSGQEIGDKCNFTFGAPLGGAPGAQYNEQISSGNYYLQEEWSNAPPAARSACSTRRRVTVRRPVSARAGGRGTYVAGSVLSASARGTWTA
;
A
#
# COMPACT_ATOMS: atom_id res chain seq x y z
N MET A 1 -13.42 14.71 -10.21
CA MET A 1 -13.83 13.33 -10.49
C MET A 1 -13.26 12.99 -11.85
N ASP A 2 -12.44 11.95 -11.95
CA ASP A 2 -12.02 11.45 -13.25
C ASP A 2 -13.17 10.65 -13.85
N THR A 3 -13.51 10.91 -15.09
CA THR A 3 -14.63 10.26 -15.79
C THR A 3 -14.15 9.38 -16.94
N ASN A 4 -12.84 9.19 -17.06
CA ASN A 4 -12.29 8.31 -18.09
C ASN A 4 -12.72 6.86 -17.82
N PRO A 5 -13.20 6.14 -18.84
CA PRO A 5 -13.48 4.72 -18.70
C PRO A 5 -12.18 3.95 -18.47
N TYR A 6 -12.27 2.74 -17.91
CA TYR A 6 -11.13 1.83 -17.92
C TYR A 6 -10.68 1.58 -19.36
N PRO A 7 -9.37 1.44 -19.59
CA PRO A 7 -8.88 0.97 -20.87
C PRO A 7 -9.44 -0.42 -21.18
N ALA A 8 -9.36 -0.82 -22.44
CA ALA A 8 -9.60 -2.22 -22.79
C ALA A 8 -8.68 -3.11 -21.93
N SER A 9 -9.19 -4.27 -21.46
CA SER A 9 -8.42 -5.18 -20.64
C SER A 9 -7.05 -5.46 -21.26
N GLY A 10 -6.00 -5.17 -20.50
CA GLY A 10 -4.60 -5.34 -20.94
C GLY A 10 -4.03 -6.70 -20.58
N CYS A 11 -4.77 -7.51 -19.82
CA CYS A 11 -4.36 -8.81 -19.30
C CYS A 11 -5.55 -9.76 -19.18
N VAL A 12 -5.31 -10.99 -18.73
CA VAL A 12 -6.38 -11.99 -18.50
C VAL A 12 -6.91 -11.83 -17.08
N SER A 13 -8.19 -11.52 -16.96
CA SER A 13 -8.85 -11.36 -15.66
C SER A 13 -8.97 -12.68 -14.92
N THR A 14 -8.65 -12.67 -13.62
CA THR A 14 -8.90 -13.78 -12.70
C THR A 14 -10.27 -13.70 -12.03
N SER A 15 -10.91 -12.52 -12.08
CA SER A 15 -12.20 -12.22 -11.44
C SER A 15 -13.38 -12.16 -12.40
N GLY A 16 -13.14 -12.25 -13.71
CA GLY A 16 -14.15 -12.13 -14.76
C GLY A 16 -14.52 -10.68 -15.13
N GLY A 17 -13.97 -9.70 -14.43
CA GLY A 17 -14.12 -8.27 -14.73
C GLY A 17 -12.98 -7.71 -15.58
N PRO A 18 -12.79 -6.39 -15.58
CA PRO A 18 -11.63 -5.75 -16.24
C PRO A 18 -10.30 -6.24 -15.69
N CYS A 19 -9.29 -6.32 -16.55
CA CYS A 19 -7.92 -6.58 -16.14
C CYS A 19 -7.02 -5.40 -16.54
N ILE A 20 -6.36 -4.80 -15.53
CA ILE A 20 -5.55 -3.59 -15.66
C ILE A 20 -4.08 -3.97 -15.44
N THR A 21 -3.23 -3.69 -16.43
CA THR A 21 -1.78 -3.85 -16.25
C THR A 21 -1.18 -2.67 -15.50
N ASP A 22 -0.02 -2.89 -14.89
CA ASP A 22 0.72 -1.82 -14.21
C ASP A 22 1.01 -0.63 -15.15
N ALA A 23 1.37 -0.88 -16.40
CA ALA A 23 1.57 0.18 -17.40
C ALA A 23 0.31 1.02 -17.65
N GLN A 24 -0.87 0.42 -17.60
CA GLN A 24 -2.15 1.13 -17.72
C GLN A 24 -2.43 1.96 -16.47
N LEU A 25 -2.17 1.40 -15.28
CA LEU A 25 -2.27 2.11 -14.00
C LEU A 25 -1.35 3.32 -13.98
N GLN A 26 -0.06 3.15 -14.30
CA GLN A 26 0.92 4.24 -14.36
C GLN A 26 0.51 5.35 -15.34
N THR A 27 -0.06 4.97 -16.48
CA THR A 27 -0.56 5.91 -17.48
C THR A 27 -1.69 6.76 -16.91
N GLU A 28 -2.67 6.16 -16.26
CA GLU A 28 -3.79 6.88 -15.68
C GLU A 28 -3.37 7.73 -14.48
N LEU A 29 -2.55 7.20 -13.59
CA LEU A 29 -2.00 7.96 -12.46
C LEU A 29 -1.27 9.22 -12.95
N SER A 30 -0.44 9.09 -13.99
CA SER A 30 0.29 10.22 -14.57
C SER A 30 -0.65 11.30 -15.13
N LYS A 31 -1.73 10.92 -15.79
CA LYS A 31 -2.76 11.83 -16.30
C LYS A 31 -3.49 12.56 -15.17
N VAL A 32 -3.92 11.81 -14.15
CA VAL A 32 -4.67 12.38 -13.02
C VAL A 32 -3.78 13.35 -12.24
N VAL A 33 -2.55 12.95 -11.91
CA VAL A 33 -1.60 13.80 -11.20
C VAL A 33 -1.32 15.09 -11.98
N ALA A 34 -1.15 15.00 -13.29
CA ALA A 34 -0.96 16.18 -14.16
C ALA A 34 -2.21 17.06 -14.21
N ALA A 35 -3.38 16.48 -14.42
CA ALA A 35 -4.65 17.20 -14.53
C ALA A 35 -5.04 17.91 -13.22
N LYS A 36 -4.70 17.33 -12.07
CA LYS A 36 -4.97 17.89 -10.74
C LYS A 36 -3.87 18.84 -10.25
N GLY A 37 -2.73 18.88 -10.91
CA GLY A 37 -1.57 19.62 -10.43
C GLY A 37 -1.02 19.08 -9.11
N TRP A 38 -1.17 17.77 -8.86
CA TRP A 38 -0.71 17.16 -7.62
C TRP A 38 0.82 17.10 -7.57
N PRO A 39 1.42 17.18 -6.35
CA PRO A 39 2.87 17.19 -6.20
C PRO A 39 3.50 15.86 -6.62
N LYS A 40 4.76 15.93 -7.04
CA LYS A 40 5.61 14.79 -7.36
C LYS A 40 6.83 14.78 -6.45
N GLY A 41 7.55 13.69 -6.41
CA GLY A 41 8.78 13.53 -5.65
C GLY A 41 8.64 12.51 -4.52
N MET A 42 9.75 12.26 -3.83
CA MET A 42 9.90 11.20 -2.81
C MET A 42 9.10 11.41 -1.52
N ASN A 43 8.44 12.54 -1.37
CA ASN A 43 7.65 12.86 -0.16
C ASN A 43 6.14 12.60 -0.35
N MET A 44 5.75 12.01 -1.46
CA MET A 44 4.35 11.81 -1.82
C MET A 44 4.18 10.42 -2.42
N MET A 45 3.21 9.67 -1.90
CA MET A 45 2.80 8.38 -2.42
C MET A 45 1.32 8.40 -2.77
N TYR A 46 0.95 7.75 -3.86
CA TYR A 46 -0.42 7.67 -4.37
C TYR A 46 -0.95 6.25 -4.25
N PHE A 47 -1.97 6.05 -3.44
CA PHE A 47 -2.65 4.77 -3.33
C PHE A 47 -3.77 4.69 -4.36
N VAL A 48 -3.78 3.66 -5.18
CA VAL A 48 -4.77 3.44 -6.24
C VAL A 48 -5.61 2.23 -5.90
N TYR A 49 -6.79 2.47 -5.32
CA TYR A 49 -7.70 1.43 -4.88
C TYR A 49 -8.62 0.97 -5.99
N PHE A 50 -8.77 -0.33 -6.13
CA PHE A 50 -9.66 -0.96 -7.10
C PHE A 50 -10.87 -1.61 -6.43
N PRO A 51 -12.05 -1.55 -7.06
CA PRO A 51 -13.24 -2.20 -6.54
C PRO A 51 -13.20 -3.72 -6.75
N PRO A 52 -14.13 -4.47 -6.13
CA PRO A 52 -14.31 -5.89 -6.43
C PRO A 52 -14.44 -6.16 -7.93
N ASN A 53 -13.99 -7.33 -8.37
CA ASN A 53 -14.03 -7.82 -9.74
C ASN A 53 -13.10 -7.10 -10.74
N VAL A 54 -12.20 -6.22 -10.29
CA VAL A 54 -11.10 -5.73 -11.11
C VAL A 54 -9.84 -6.51 -10.76
N THR A 55 -9.24 -7.15 -11.75
CA THR A 55 -7.92 -7.78 -11.63
C THR A 55 -6.86 -6.76 -11.99
N THR A 56 -5.75 -6.72 -11.26
CA THR A 56 -4.54 -6.02 -11.68
C THR A 56 -3.41 -7.02 -11.90
N CYS A 57 -2.57 -6.80 -12.89
CA CYS A 57 -1.40 -7.65 -13.17
C CYS A 57 -0.17 -6.77 -13.42
N THR A 58 1.01 -7.29 -13.09
CA THR A 58 2.27 -6.57 -13.33
C THR A 58 2.48 -6.31 -14.81
N ASP A 59 2.06 -7.23 -15.68
CA ASP A 59 2.19 -7.10 -17.12
C ASP A 59 1.06 -7.81 -17.91
N VAL A 60 1.23 -7.84 -19.24
CA VAL A 60 0.28 -8.48 -20.16
C VAL A 60 0.32 -10.00 -20.15
N THR A 61 1.36 -10.61 -19.59
CA THR A 61 1.51 -12.09 -19.55
C THR A 61 0.56 -12.73 -18.55
N SER A 62 0.03 -11.94 -17.62
CA SER A 62 -0.93 -12.37 -16.57
C SER A 62 -0.40 -13.50 -15.68
N THR A 63 0.90 -13.54 -15.46
CA THR A 63 1.55 -14.52 -14.57
C THR A 63 1.59 -14.03 -13.12
N GLU A 64 1.59 -12.71 -12.91
CA GLU A 64 1.60 -12.07 -11.60
C GLU A 64 0.42 -11.12 -11.48
N CYS A 65 -0.66 -11.62 -10.89
CA CYS A 65 -1.91 -10.90 -10.76
C CYS A 65 -2.44 -10.90 -9.33
N SER A 66 -3.24 -9.88 -9.03
CA SER A 66 -3.93 -9.73 -7.76
C SER A 66 -4.84 -10.92 -7.45
N GLY A 67 -4.95 -11.23 -6.15
CA GLY A 67 -5.75 -12.35 -5.65
C GLY A 67 -5.16 -13.74 -5.95
N THR A 68 -4.01 -13.81 -6.63
CA THR A 68 -3.30 -15.07 -6.91
C THR A 68 -1.83 -15.02 -6.50
N VAL A 69 -1.16 -13.90 -6.74
CA VAL A 69 0.28 -13.72 -6.45
C VAL A 69 0.51 -12.65 -5.40
N TYR A 70 -0.26 -11.57 -5.42
CA TYR A 70 -0.12 -10.46 -4.48
C TYR A 70 -1.48 -9.92 -4.04
N CYS A 71 -1.49 -9.26 -2.89
CA CYS A 71 -2.62 -8.47 -2.39
C CYS A 71 -2.46 -7.00 -2.80
N ALA A 72 -1.25 -6.47 -2.73
CA ALA A 72 -0.87 -5.16 -3.24
C ALA A 72 0.60 -5.17 -3.66
N TYR A 73 1.09 -4.06 -4.15
CA TYR A 73 2.50 -3.72 -4.26
C TYR A 73 2.69 -2.21 -4.36
N HIS A 74 3.84 -1.72 -3.92
CA HIS A 74 4.25 -0.35 -4.22
C HIS A 74 5.29 -0.33 -5.34
N SER A 75 5.38 0.80 -6.03
CA SER A 75 6.35 1.01 -7.09
C SER A 75 6.55 2.50 -7.36
N SER A 76 7.38 2.80 -8.35
CA SER A 76 7.67 4.17 -8.76
C SER A 76 7.75 4.32 -10.28
N LEU A 77 7.47 5.52 -10.77
CA LEU A 77 7.73 5.91 -12.15
C LEU A 77 8.36 7.30 -12.20
N GLY A 78 9.09 7.58 -13.29
CA GLY A 78 9.84 8.82 -13.43
C GLY A 78 11.17 8.79 -12.67
N SER A 79 11.77 9.96 -12.47
CA SER A 79 13.03 10.10 -11.76
C SER A 79 13.21 11.48 -11.16
N GLY A 80 14.05 11.59 -10.13
CA GLY A 80 14.38 12.85 -9.46
C GLY A 80 13.12 13.53 -8.91
N THR A 81 12.94 14.81 -9.22
CA THR A 81 11.79 15.60 -8.76
C THR A 81 10.48 15.26 -9.47
N SER A 82 10.53 14.47 -10.54
CA SER A 82 9.35 14.00 -11.26
C SER A 82 8.91 12.58 -10.87
N THR A 83 9.56 11.97 -9.89
CA THR A 83 9.18 10.65 -9.37
C THR A 83 7.75 10.67 -8.85
N LEU A 84 6.99 9.65 -9.21
CA LEU A 84 5.70 9.32 -8.61
C LEU A 84 5.86 7.98 -7.89
N LEU A 85 5.70 7.98 -6.58
CA LEU A 85 5.56 6.76 -5.80
C LEU A 85 4.08 6.38 -5.76
N TYR A 86 3.77 5.10 -5.94
CA TYR A 86 2.39 4.64 -5.88
C TYR A 86 2.28 3.24 -5.29
N ALA A 87 1.11 2.93 -4.78
CA ALA A 87 0.70 1.58 -4.46
C ALA A 87 -0.49 1.19 -5.33
N ASN A 88 -0.40 0.02 -5.92
CA ASN A 88 -1.52 -0.68 -6.54
C ASN A 88 -2.25 -1.46 -5.45
N MET A 89 -3.50 -1.08 -5.19
CA MET A 89 -4.34 -1.61 -4.13
C MET A 89 -5.56 -2.32 -4.72
N PRO A 90 -5.45 -3.60 -5.11
CA PRO A 90 -6.59 -4.41 -5.50
C PRO A 90 -7.55 -4.59 -4.34
N TYR A 91 -8.78 -5.03 -4.63
CA TYR A 91 -9.74 -5.33 -3.58
C TYR A 91 -9.32 -6.53 -2.72
N ASP A 92 -9.09 -6.29 -1.43
CA ASP A 92 -8.55 -7.28 -0.48
C ASP A 92 -9.60 -8.12 0.27
N GLY A 93 -10.88 -7.97 -0.06
CA GLY A 93 -11.94 -8.87 0.40
C GLY A 93 -11.93 -10.20 -0.35
N VAL A 94 -10.76 -10.80 -0.54
CA VAL A 94 -10.54 -12.08 -1.23
C VAL A 94 -9.68 -13.00 -0.38
N SER A 95 -9.93 -14.30 -0.51
CA SER A 95 -9.19 -15.31 0.24
C SER A 95 -7.67 -15.17 0.03
N GLY A 96 -6.92 -15.10 1.10
CA GLY A 96 -5.47 -14.92 1.09
C GLY A 96 -5.01 -13.48 1.29
N CYS A 97 -5.90 -12.49 1.13
CA CYS A 97 -5.62 -11.07 1.40
C CYS A 97 -6.36 -10.54 2.64
N GLU A 98 -7.31 -11.29 3.17
CA GLU A 98 -8.07 -10.90 4.37
C GLU A 98 -7.21 -10.99 5.63
N SER A 99 -7.26 -9.95 6.48
CA SER A 99 -6.57 -9.91 7.77
C SER A 99 -7.20 -10.82 8.83
N GLY A 100 -8.44 -11.26 8.63
CA GLY A 100 -9.18 -12.15 9.52
C GLY A 100 -9.91 -11.46 10.67
N GLU A 101 -9.66 -10.17 10.91
CA GLU A 101 -10.33 -9.35 11.92
C GLU A 101 -10.86 -8.06 11.30
N ALA A 102 -12.01 -7.60 11.75
CA ALA A 102 -12.68 -6.42 11.23
C ALA A 102 -13.10 -5.46 12.35
N PRO A 103 -12.15 -4.76 13.00
CA PRO A 103 -12.45 -3.84 14.11
C PRO A 103 -13.39 -2.69 13.73
N ASN A 104 -13.51 -2.35 12.45
CA ASN A 104 -14.41 -1.31 11.95
C ASN A 104 -15.69 -1.87 11.31
N GLY A 105 -15.86 -3.20 11.32
CA GLY A 105 -17.08 -3.89 10.87
C GLY A 105 -17.16 -4.16 9.37
N ASP A 106 -16.09 -3.92 8.61
CA ASP A 106 -15.99 -4.24 7.19
C ASP A 106 -14.68 -4.99 6.93
N THR A 107 -14.76 -6.31 6.74
CA THR A 107 -13.59 -7.18 6.58
C THR A 107 -12.72 -6.77 5.39
N ALA A 108 -13.33 -6.35 4.28
CA ALA A 108 -12.57 -5.94 3.11
C ALA A 108 -11.83 -4.61 3.36
N ALA A 109 -12.53 -3.62 3.94
CA ALA A 109 -11.91 -2.34 4.24
C ALA A 109 -10.83 -2.45 5.32
N ASP A 110 -11.04 -3.27 6.35
CA ASP A 110 -10.05 -3.51 7.40
C ASP A 110 -8.82 -4.26 6.85
N SER A 111 -9.01 -5.20 5.92
CA SER A 111 -7.92 -5.87 5.22
C SER A 111 -7.14 -4.91 4.32
N GLU A 112 -7.85 -4.06 3.57
CA GLU A 112 -7.26 -3.01 2.75
C GLU A 112 -6.40 -2.04 3.57
N LEU A 113 -6.83 -1.71 4.80
CA LEU A 113 -6.04 -0.89 5.73
C LEU A 113 -4.75 -1.59 6.18
N ASN A 114 -4.81 -2.90 6.41
CA ASN A 114 -3.62 -3.71 6.73
C ASN A 114 -2.62 -3.67 5.58
N VAL A 115 -3.06 -3.96 4.36
CA VAL A 115 -2.20 -3.98 3.18
C VAL A 115 -1.70 -2.58 2.83
N SER A 116 -2.55 -1.54 2.96
CA SER A 116 -2.11 -0.14 2.80
C SER A 116 -1.00 0.25 3.78
N SER A 117 -1.07 -0.29 5.00
CA SER A 117 -0.04 -0.10 6.01
C SER A 117 1.29 -0.75 5.61
N HIS A 118 1.23 -1.98 5.08
CA HIS A 118 2.36 -2.72 4.53
C HIS A 118 3.07 -1.91 3.43
N GLU A 119 2.37 -1.57 2.37
CA GLU A 119 2.93 -0.82 1.24
C GLU A 119 3.51 0.54 1.63
N ASN A 120 2.84 1.22 2.57
CA ASN A 120 3.31 2.50 3.06
C ASN A 120 4.66 2.41 3.80
N ILE A 121 4.84 1.38 4.62
CA ILE A 121 6.08 1.20 5.38
C ILE A 121 7.22 0.77 4.46
N GLU A 122 6.95 -0.10 3.52
CA GLU A 122 7.94 -0.52 2.53
C GLU A 122 8.38 0.65 1.66
N ALA A 123 7.45 1.46 1.16
CA ALA A 123 7.79 2.68 0.43
C ALA A 123 8.59 3.71 1.27
N ILE A 124 8.52 3.68 2.60
CA ILE A 124 9.37 4.51 3.47
C ILE A 124 10.79 3.96 3.54
N THR A 125 10.97 2.65 3.52
CA THR A 125 12.26 1.99 3.65
C THR A 125 12.92 1.68 2.32
N ASP A 126 12.12 1.43 1.29
CA ASP A 126 12.56 1.12 -0.08
C ASP A 126 11.66 1.74 -1.17
N PRO A 127 11.58 3.06 -1.29
CA PRO A 127 10.65 3.73 -2.20
C PRO A 127 10.91 3.45 -3.68
N LEU A 128 12.06 2.92 -4.05
CA LEU A 128 12.48 2.70 -5.44
C LEU A 128 12.85 1.25 -5.75
N GLY A 129 12.64 0.31 -4.83
CA GLY A 129 13.06 -1.08 -4.97
C GLY A 129 14.59 -1.26 -4.99
N THR A 130 15.33 -0.40 -4.32
CA THR A 130 16.81 -0.37 -4.38
C THR A 130 17.47 -0.09 -3.03
N ALA A 131 16.72 -0.10 -1.92
CA ALA A 131 17.22 0.27 -0.61
C ALA A 131 17.18 -0.88 0.40
N TRP A 132 16.08 -1.08 1.13
CA TRP A 132 16.05 -2.11 2.18
C TRP A 132 15.26 -3.35 1.76
N TYR A 133 15.95 -4.42 1.50
CA TYR A 133 15.42 -5.78 1.35
C TYR A 133 16.47 -6.79 1.82
N ASP A 134 16.04 -7.99 2.15
CA ASP A 134 16.96 -9.06 2.53
C ASP A 134 17.48 -9.84 1.32
N LEU A 135 18.34 -10.85 1.59
CA LEU A 135 18.95 -11.68 0.52
C LEU A 135 17.93 -12.51 -0.30
N SER A 136 16.71 -12.63 0.19
CA SER A 136 15.60 -13.29 -0.51
C SER A 136 14.74 -12.33 -1.30
N GLY A 137 15.05 -11.02 -1.25
CA GLY A 137 14.27 -9.96 -1.89
C GLY A 137 13.05 -9.52 -1.07
N GLN A 138 12.92 -9.98 0.18
CA GLN A 138 11.80 -9.59 1.04
C GLN A 138 12.07 -8.23 1.69
N GLU A 139 11.09 -7.35 1.62
CA GLU A 139 11.09 -6.05 2.26
C GLU A 139 10.64 -6.14 3.73
N ILE A 140 10.49 -5.00 4.37
CA ILE A 140 10.25 -4.95 5.82
C ILE A 140 8.88 -5.50 6.21
N GLY A 141 7.86 -5.29 5.39
CA GLY A 141 6.52 -5.83 5.57
C GLY A 141 6.42 -7.29 5.18
N ASP A 142 7.04 -7.67 4.05
CA ASP A 142 7.08 -9.05 3.55
C ASP A 142 7.60 -10.05 4.58
N LYS A 143 8.66 -9.68 5.30
CA LYS A 143 9.24 -10.52 6.35
C LYS A 143 8.29 -10.82 7.49
N CYS A 144 7.26 -10.03 7.65
CA CYS A 144 6.24 -10.15 8.69
C CYS A 144 4.83 -10.30 8.10
N ASN A 145 4.75 -10.68 6.82
CA ASN A 145 3.51 -10.78 6.09
C ASN A 145 2.48 -11.59 6.87
N PHE A 146 1.31 -10.99 7.10
CA PHE A 146 0.21 -11.55 7.91
C PHE A 146 0.62 -12.05 9.31
N THR A 147 1.71 -11.54 9.86
CA THR A 147 2.06 -11.76 11.27
C THR A 147 1.48 -10.64 12.12
N PHE A 148 0.49 -10.95 12.93
CA PHE A 148 -0.19 -9.97 13.76
C PHE A 148 0.26 -10.11 15.22
N GLY A 149 0.44 -8.99 15.89
CA GLY A 149 0.75 -8.96 17.33
C GLY A 149 -0.45 -9.35 18.19
N ALA A 150 -0.23 -9.45 19.49
CA ALA A 150 -1.31 -9.75 20.42
C ALA A 150 -2.38 -8.66 20.38
N PRO A 151 -3.68 -9.03 20.35
CA PRO A 151 -4.76 -8.06 20.35
C PRO A 151 -4.72 -7.16 21.61
N LEU A 152 -5.00 -5.89 21.43
CA LEU A 152 -5.21 -4.93 22.51
C LEU A 152 -6.65 -4.97 23.03
N GLY A 153 -7.59 -5.44 22.22
CA GLY A 153 -9.02 -5.52 22.57
C GLY A 153 -9.88 -5.98 21.39
N GLY A 154 -11.18 -5.89 21.54
CA GLY A 154 -12.17 -6.36 20.59
C GLY A 154 -12.63 -7.80 20.84
N ALA A 155 -13.82 -8.17 20.36
CA ALA A 155 -14.29 -9.55 20.34
C ALA A 155 -13.65 -10.31 19.15
N PRO A 156 -13.59 -11.65 19.19
CA PRO A 156 -13.15 -12.43 18.04
C PRO A 156 -13.94 -12.06 16.76
N GLY A 157 -13.22 -11.83 15.67
CA GLY A 157 -13.76 -11.31 14.42
C GLY A 157 -13.82 -9.77 14.35
N ALA A 158 -13.49 -9.08 15.46
CA ALA A 158 -13.40 -7.60 15.53
C ALA A 158 -12.26 -7.17 16.48
N GLN A 159 -11.22 -7.97 16.59
CA GLN A 159 -10.04 -7.64 17.40
C GLN A 159 -9.22 -6.54 16.72
N TYR A 160 -8.50 -5.77 17.53
CA TYR A 160 -7.52 -4.79 17.07
C TYR A 160 -6.21 -4.92 17.84
N ASN A 161 -5.10 -4.66 17.20
CA ASN A 161 -3.77 -4.68 17.81
C ASN A 161 -3.06 -3.31 17.71
N GLU A 162 -3.70 -2.34 17.09
CA GLU A 162 -3.21 -0.97 16.97
C GLU A 162 -4.34 -0.01 17.32
N GLN A 163 -4.05 1.01 18.15
CA GLN A 163 -4.99 2.07 18.46
C GLN A 163 -4.32 3.43 18.26
N ILE A 164 -4.84 4.19 17.34
CA ILE A 164 -4.39 5.55 17.05
C ILE A 164 -5.58 6.51 17.10
N SER A 165 -5.33 7.80 17.08
CA SER A 165 -6.38 8.82 17.28
C SER A 165 -7.59 8.69 16.35
N SER A 166 -7.42 8.08 15.20
CA SER A 166 -8.47 7.87 14.18
C SER A 166 -9.32 6.61 14.41
N GLY A 167 -8.86 5.65 15.22
CA GLY A 167 -9.62 4.42 15.48
C GLY A 167 -8.78 3.23 15.93
N ASN A 168 -9.39 2.08 15.84
CA ASN A 168 -8.81 0.78 16.12
C ASN A 168 -8.49 0.08 14.80
N TYR A 169 -7.34 -0.57 14.72
CA TYR A 169 -6.86 -1.22 13.50
C TYR A 169 -6.29 -2.60 13.84
N TYR A 170 -6.37 -3.53 12.88
CA TYR A 170 -5.73 -4.82 12.94
C TYR A 170 -4.70 -4.89 11.82
N LEU A 171 -3.44 -4.55 12.17
CA LEU A 171 -2.34 -4.39 11.23
C LEU A 171 -1.26 -5.43 11.51
N GLN A 172 -0.63 -5.93 10.46
CA GLN A 172 0.52 -6.80 10.60
C GLN A 172 1.69 -6.07 11.28
N GLU A 173 2.58 -6.86 11.85
CA GLU A 173 3.86 -6.39 12.37
C GLU A 173 4.85 -6.13 11.23
N GLU A 174 5.87 -5.32 11.52
CA GLU A 174 6.94 -5.01 10.60
C GLU A 174 8.28 -5.53 11.12
N TRP A 175 9.20 -5.88 10.23
CA TRP A 175 10.51 -6.35 10.63
C TRP A 175 11.35 -5.24 11.26
N SER A 176 11.99 -5.57 12.36
CA SER A 176 12.89 -4.67 13.07
C SER A 176 14.29 -5.26 13.21
N ASN A 177 15.30 -4.52 12.74
CA ASN A 177 16.72 -4.81 12.98
C ASN A 177 17.22 -4.24 14.32
N ALA A 178 16.34 -4.03 15.31
CA ALA A 178 16.73 -3.50 16.61
C ALA A 178 17.78 -4.40 17.29
N PRO A 179 18.71 -3.81 18.11
CA PRO A 179 19.79 -4.58 18.75
C PRO A 179 19.31 -5.74 19.63
N PRO A 180 20.19 -6.74 19.90
CA PRO A 180 19.82 -8.08 20.39
C PRO A 180 19.12 -8.19 21.75
N ALA A 181 18.91 -7.12 22.47
CA ALA A 181 18.04 -7.09 23.65
C ALA A 181 16.55 -6.99 23.28
N ALA A 182 16.23 -6.55 22.05
CA ALA A 182 14.95 -6.68 21.39
C ALA A 182 15.24 -7.51 20.14
N ARG A 183 14.78 -8.73 20.08
CA ARG A 183 15.04 -9.68 18.98
C ARG A 183 14.77 -9.03 17.63
N SER A 184 15.67 -9.21 16.65
CA SER A 184 15.35 -9.02 15.25
C SER A 184 14.12 -9.90 14.94
N ALA A 185 12.96 -9.33 14.85
CA ALA A 185 11.68 -10.03 14.76
C ALA A 185 10.61 -9.06 14.29
N CYS A 186 9.53 -9.62 13.85
CA CYS A 186 8.29 -8.89 13.66
C CYS A 186 7.87 -8.24 14.99
N SER A 187 7.55 -6.97 14.96
CA SER A 187 7.12 -6.22 16.15
C SER A 187 6.09 -5.16 15.77
N THR A 188 5.08 -5.01 16.62
CA THR A 188 4.16 -3.87 16.54
C THR A 188 4.95 -2.56 16.64
N ARG A 189 4.60 -1.58 15.85
CA ARG A 189 5.27 -0.30 15.75
C ARG A 189 5.41 0.38 17.11
N ARG A 190 6.59 0.31 17.70
CA ARG A 190 6.95 1.34 18.66
C ARG A 190 7.36 2.57 17.84
N ARG A 191 6.73 3.74 18.14
CA ARG A 191 7.06 5.06 17.59
C ARG A 191 8.50 5.10 17.07
N VAL A 192 8.67 5.13 15.77
CA VAL A 192 9.97 5.43 15.17
C VAL A 192 10.25 6.90 15.47
N THR A 193 10.96 7.14 16.55
CA THR A 193 11.53 8.46 16.81
C THR A 193 12.72 8.57 15.85
N VAL A 194 12.49 9.12 14.67
CA VAL A 194 13.56 9.50 13.78
C VAL A 194 14.41 10.53 14.52
N ARG A 195 15.50 10.08 15.11
CA ARG A 195 16.53 11.01 15.61
C ARG A 195 17.12 11.67 14.38
N ARG A 196 16.79 12.95 14.19
CA ARG A 196 17.43 13.78 13.18
C ARG A 196 18.93 13.66 13.34
N PRO A 197 19.71 13.44 12.27
CA PRO A 197 21.14 13.68 12.34
C PRO A 197 21.34 15.17 12.68
N VAL A 198 22.14 15.42 13.69
CA VAL A 198 22.56 16.78 14.09
C VAL A 198 23.50 17.25 13.00
N SER A 199 23.04 18.07 12.12
CA SER A 199 23.66 19.13 11.34
C SER A 199 23.13 19.22 9.90
N ALA A 200 22.09 20.00 9.71
CA ALA A 200 21.94 20.89 8.57
C ALA A 200 20.87 21.92 8.91
N ARG A 201 21.27 23.18 9.06
CA ARG A 201 20.37 24.32 9.13
C ARG A 201 19.69 24.48 7.77
N ALA A 202 18.39 24.26 7.71
CA ALA A 202 17.47 24.97 6.82
C ALA A 202 16.03 24.67 7.30
N GLY A 203 15.28 25.72 7.53
CA GLY A 203 13.94 25.65 8.06
C GLY A 203 12.96 25.03 7.06
N GLY A 204 12.16 24.12 7.54
CA GLY A 204 11.04 23.50 6.85
C GLY A 204 10.43 22.47 7.78
N ARG A 205 9.27 22.79 8.36
CA ARG A 205 8.43 21.79 9.04
C ARG A 205 7.84 20.90 7.93
N GLY A 206 8.38 19.72 7.73
CA GLY A 206 7.77 18.69 6.92
C GLY A 206 6.53 18.15 7.65
N THR A 207 5.38 18.57 7.25
CA THR A 207 4.11 17.91 7.55
C THR A 207 3.94 16.81 6.51
N TYR A 208 3.91 15.54 6.93
CA TYR A 208 3.41 14.48 6.07
C TYR A 208 1.92 14.73 5.85
N VAL A 209 1.56 15.13 4.66
CA VAL A 209 0.16 15.18 4.23
C VAL A 209 -0.19 13.76 3.78
N ALA A 210 -1.24 13.19 4.35
CA ALA A 210 -1.80 11.93 3.87
C ALA A 210 -1.99 12.00 2.35
N GLY A 211 -1.49 10.99 1.64
CA GLY A 211 -1.52 10.96 0.19
C GLY A 211 -2.93 11.10 -0.36
N SER A 212 -3.06 11.72 -1.51
CA SER A 212 -4.32 11.79 -2.22
C SER A 212 -4.71 10.39 -2.69
N VAL A 213 -5.95 9.99 -2.41
CA VAL A 213 -6.47 8.67 -2.78
C VAL A 213 -7.06 8.75 -4.19
N LEU A 214 -6.58 7.89 -5.08
CA LEU A 214 -7.24 7.58 -6.35
C LEU A 214 -8.00 6.27 -6.17
N SER A 215 -9.30 6.26 -6.40
CA SER A 215 -10.08 5.03 -6.37
C SER A 215 -10.72 4.74 -7.72
N ALA A 216 -10.78 3.48 -8.07
CA ALA A 216 -11.50 3.00 -9.24
C ALA A 216 -12.94 2.62 -8.84
N SER A 217 -13.91 2.80 -9.71
CA SER A 217 -15.30 2.46 -9.41
C SER A 217 -15.72 1.15 -10.09
N ALA A 218 -16.64 0.44 -9.48
CA ALA A 218 -17.25 -0.78 -10.04
C ALA A 218 -17.92 -0.55 -11.42
N ARG A 219 -18.16 0.70 -11.82
CA ARG A 219 -18.72 1.05 -13.13
C ARG A 219 -17.68 1.23 -14.23
N GLY A 220 -16.42 0.86 -13.97
CA GLY A 220 -15.34 0.96 -14.95
C GLY A 220 -14.81 2.38 -15.16
N THR A 221 -14.87 3.23 -14.15
CA THR A 221 -14.33 4.60 -14.19
C THR A 221 -13.39 4.86 -13.01
N TRP A 222 -12.40 5.68 -13.24
CA TRP A 222 -11.49 6.18 -12.21
C TRP A 222 -12.12 7.36 -11.44
N THR A 223 -11.90 7.43 -10.13
CA THR A 223 -12.31 8.56 -9.29
C THR A 223 -11.12 9.05 -8.47
N ALA A 224 -11.00 10.37 -8.33
CA ALA A 224 -9.91 11.03 -7.61
C ALA A 224 -10.45 12.14 -6.69
#